data_642eebd3707858badf673797b48c7378
#
_entry.id   642eebd3707858badf673797b48c7378
#
_cell.length_a   1.000
_cell.length_b   1.000
_cell.length_c   1.000
_cell.angle_alpha   90.00
_cell.angle_beta   90.00
_cell.angle_gamma   90.00
#
_symmetry.space_group_name_H-M   'P 1'
#
loop_
_entity.id
_entity.type
_entity.pdbx_description
1 polymer ?
#
loop_
_entity_poly.entity_id
_entity_poly.type
_entity_poly.pdbx_seq_one_letter_code
_entity_poly.pdbx_strand_id
1 'polypeptide(L)'
;MKPSRAIVLGAVQGPTELLPVSSSAHLPLIPWLVGWDEDGRDPELQKSFEVSLHAGAAAALLIGQRRVIAEELRSFDARKASVLALSFLPPAVCGLALERPIERRLGGPLSTAIGLLAGAAAMVVADRRPQLRDRGRATAADGLALGLAQAAALAPGISRNGATLTAARWRGFTRQHSNLLSRTVALPVIVGAAILKGVRLRRRGLPEEQRSPFAAGTATSFASTLASQELIRLVERDSALWPYAAYRAGLAGMVLGRIWRRRRRLRSSHEQPMRVASPASGDGSLAAGNGSPGRVSSPAGSRRKSG
;
A
#
# COMPACT_ATOMS: atom_id res chain seq x y z
N MET A 1 -15.74 6.39 2.11
CA MET A 1 -14.97 5.92 3.30
C MET A 1 -15.39 6.73 4.53
N LYS A 2 -15.43 6.11 5.75
CA LYS A 2 -15.74 6.85 6.99
C LYS A 2 -14.56 7.77 7.38
N PRO A 3 -14.79 9.02 7.82
CA PRO A 3 -13.71 9.94 8.22
C PRO A 3 -12.79 9.36 9.32
N SER A 4 -13.35 8.63 10.29
CA SER A 4 -12.56 7.98 11.34
C SER A 4 -11.51 6.99 10.80
N ARG A 5 -11.86 6.21 9.77
CA ARG A 5 -10.91 5.29 9.10
C ARG A 5 -9.83 6.07 8.35
N ALA A 6 -10.21 7.19 7.71
CA ALA A 6 -9.26 8.07 7.03
C ALA A 6 -8.24 8.67 8.01
N ILE A 7 -8.68 9.11 9.19
CA ILE A 7 -7.82 9.61 10.26
C ILE A 7 -6.84 8.53 10.73
N VAL A 8 -7.31 7.30 10.98
CA VAL A 8 -6.42 6.20 11.38
C VAL A 8 -5.34 5.92 10.33
N LEU A 9 -5.72 5.84 9.04
CA LEU A 9 -4.76 5.61 7.97
C LEU A 9 -3.79 6.79 7.81
N GLY A 10 -4.26 8.03 7.98
CA GLY A 10 -3.42 9.21 8.01
C GLY A 10 -2.42 9.20 9.18
N ALA A 11 -2.85 8.78 10.37
CA ALA A 11 -1.98 8.64 11.53
C ALA A 11 -0.88 7.58 11.34
N VAL A 12 -1.21 6.46 10.69
CA VAL A 12 -0.26 5.39 10.36
C VAL A 12 0.74 5.83 9.29
N GLN A 13 0.31 6.69 8.36
CA GLN A 13 1.18 7.13 7.25
C GLN A 13 2.48 7.77 7.73
N GLY A 14 2.43 8.63 8.75
CA GLY A 14 3.61 9.35 9.23
C GLY A 14 4.77 8.42 9.64
N PRO A 15 4.61 7.56 10.65
CA PRO A 15 5.66 6.64 11.07
C PRO A 15 6.11 5.70 9.95
N THR A 16 5.17 5.17 9.18
CA THR A 16 5.48 4.17 8.14
C THR A 16 6.17 4.76 6.90
N GLU A 17 6.03 6.06 6.64
CA GLU A 17 6.76 6.76 5.60
C GLU A 17 8.21 7.03 6.01
N LEU A 18 8.44 7.35 7.28
CA LEU A 18 9.77 7.71 7.80
C LEU A 18 10.62 6.47 8.11
N LEU A 19 10.01 5.42 8.62
CA LEU A 19 10.68 4.16 8.92
C LEU A 19 10.77 3.26 7.66
N PRO A 20 11.78 2.40 7.56
CA PRO A 20 11.94 1.52 6.39
C PRO A 20 11.00 0.28 6.46
N VAL A 21 9.72 0.48 6.81
CA VAL A 21 8.71 -0.57 7.06
C VAL A 21 7.62 -0.69 5.98
N SER A 22 7.60 0.21 4.99
CA SER A 22 6.69 0.22 3.83
C SER A 22 5.30 0.80 4.11
N SER A 23 5.14 2.12 3.96
CA SER A 23 3.83 2.79 3.98
C SER A 23 2.87 2.22 2.93
N SER A 24 3.37 1.91 1.73
CA SER A 24 2.60 1.30 0.64
C SER A 24 2.08 -0.12 0.95
N ALA A 25 2.61 -0.79 1.96
CA ALA A 25 2.05 -2.03 2.47
C ALA A 25 0.98 -1.78 3.54
N HIS A 26 1.23 -0.85 4.46
CA HIS A 26 0.34 -0.62 5.60
C HIS A 26 -1.02 -0.08 5.19
N LEU A 27 -1.06 0.88 4.26
CA LEU A 27 -2.30 1.51 3.84
C LEU A 27 -3.34 0.54 3.27
N PRO A 28 -2.99 -0.40 2.36
CA PRO A 28 -3.94 -1.40 1.90
C PRO A 28 -4.10 -2.59 2.85
N LEU A 29 -3.04 -2.99 3.58
CA LEU A 29 -3.11 -4.18 4.44
C LEU A 29 -3.87 -3.96 5.74
N ILE A 30 -3.83 -2.77 6.34
CA ILE A 30 -4.58 -2.50 7.58
C ILE A 30 -6.07 -2.67 7.35
N PRO A 31 -6.73 -1.98 6.39
CA PRO A 31 -8.15 -2.22 6.10
C PRO A 31 -8.45 -3.69 5.85
N TRP A 32 -7.62 -4.36 5.07
CA TRP A 32 -7.79 -5.77 4.77
C TRP A 32 -7.65 -6.66 6.02
N LEU A 33 -6.65 -6.42 6.90
CA LEU A 33 -6.44 -7.20 8.12
C LEU A 33 -7.55 -7.04 9.16
N VAL A 34 -8.12 -5.83 9.28
CA VAL A 34 -9.17 -5.54 10.28
C VAL A 34 -10.58 -5.71 9.70
N GLY A 35 -10.72 -6.11 8.43
CA GLY A 35 -12.02 -6.33 7.81
C GLY A 35 -12.77 -5.03 7.51
N TRP A 36 -12.04 -3.95 7.20
CA TRP A 36 -12.64 -2.69 6.71
C TRP A 36 -12.88 -2.69 5.20
N ASP A 37 -12.47 -3.76 4.52
CA ASP A 37 -12.77 -3.96 3.11
C ASP A 37 -14.27 -4.13 2.96
N GLU A 38 -14.90 -3.10 2.46
CA GLU A 38 -16.28 -3.18 2.01
C GLU A 38 -16.22 -3.64 0.56
N ASP A 39 -16.82 -4.78 0.28
CA ASP A 39 -17.02 -5.26 -1.09
C ASP A 39 -17.72 -4.15 -1.89
N GLY A 40 -17.07 -3.69 -2.98
CA GLY A 40 -17.63 -2.69 -3.89
C GLY A 40 -16.99 -1.31 -3.86
N ARG A 41 -15.89 -1.08 -3.12
CA ARG A 41 -15.16 0.19 -3.27
C ARG A 41 -14.48 0.29 -4.62
N ASP A 42 -14.60 1.47 -5.24
CA ASP A 42 -13.85 1.81 -6.44
C ASP A 42 -12.33 1.74 -6.14
N PRO A 43 -11.58 0.81 -6.77
CA PRO A 43 -10.13 0.67 -6.53
C PRO A 43 -9.36 1.94 -6.85
N GLU A 44 -9.83 2.73 -7.83
CA GLU A 44 -9.20 3.99 -8.19
C GLU A 44 -9.42 5.08 -7.14
N LEU A 45 -10.60 5.11 -6.49
CA LEU A 45 -10.86 6.03 -5.39
C LEU A 45 -10.00 5.69 -4.17
N GLN A 46 -9.83 4.40 -3.86
CA GLN A 46 -8.93 3.94 -2.82
C GLN A 46 -7.49 4.37 -3.10
N LYS A 47 -7.04 4.19 -4.34
CA LYS A 47 -5.70 4.62 -4.76
C LYS A 47 -5.51 6.13 -4.69
N SER A 48 -6.52 6.88 -5.11
CA SER A 48 -6.52 8.34 -5.01
C SER A 48 -6.42 8.80 -3.55
N PHE A 49 -7.07 8.09 -2.63
CA PHE A 49 -6.95 8.35 -1.20
C PHE A 49 -5.53 8.08 -0.67
N GLU A 50 -4.94 6.92 -0.97
CA GLU A 50 -3.53 6.62 -0.61
C GLU A 50 -2.58 7.73 -1.09
N VAL A 51 -2.81 8.21 -2.31
CA VAL A 51 -2.05 9.32 -2.89
C VAL A 51 -2.21 10.61 -2.09
N SER A 52 -3.42 10.92 -1.63
CA SER A 52 -3.66 12.12 -0.82
C SER A 52 -2.92 12.06 0.52
N LEU A 53 -2.82 10.88 1.13
CA LEU A 53 -2.03 10.65 2.33
C LEU A 53 -0.53 10.88 2.06
N HIS A 54 -0.01 10.34 0.96
CA HIS A 54 1.38 10.57 0.56
C HIS A 54 1.67 12.05 0.25
N ALA A 55 0.71 12.79 -0.31
CA ALA A 55 0.85 14.23 -0.53
C ALA A 55 0.94 15.00 0.79
N GLY A 56 0.11 14.65 1.79
CA GLY A 56 0.20 15.18 3.15
C GLY A 56 1.57 14.92 3.79
N ALA A 57 2.04 13.68 3.71
CA ALA A 57 3.36 13.30 4.21
C ALA A 57 4.49 14.04 3.47
N ALA A 58 4.41 14.20 2.15
CA ALA A 58 5.38 14.93 1.35
C ALA A 58 5.50 16.39 1.79
N ALA A 59 4.37 17.08 1.98
CA ALA A 59 4.35 18.46 2.48
C ALA A 59 5.00 18.58 3.86
N ALA A 60 4.70 17.65 4.77
CA ALA A 60 5.32 17.60 6.10
C ALA A 60 6.83 17.38 6.03
N LEU A 61 7.30 16.49 5.14
CA LEU A 61 8.73 16.23 4.92
C LEU A 61 9.47 17.45 4.38
N LEU A 62 8.89 18.17 3.41
CA LEU A 62 9.47 19.39 2.86
C LEU A 62 9.65 20.46 3.95
N ILE A 63 8.64 20.66 4.79
CA ILE A 63 8.70 21.63 5.89
C ILE A 63 9.71 21.18 6.97
N GLY A 64 9.65 19.94 7.39
CA GLY A 64 10.50 19.45 8.47
C GLY A 64 11.96 19.29 8.08
N GLN A 65 12.24 19.01 6.82
CA GLN A 65 13.61 18.87 6.32
C GLN A 65 14.16 20.15 5.62
N ARG A 66 13.46 21.28 5.74
CA ARG A 66 13.84 22.53 5.06
C ARG A 66 15.28 22.97 5.27
N ARG A 67 15.84 22.74 6.47
CA ARG A 67 17.24 23.04 6.76
C ARG A 67 18.20 22.15 5.99
N VAL A 68 17.94 20.83 5.99
CA VAL A 68 18.75 19.85 5.24
C VAL A 68 18.67 20.15 3.73
N ILE A 69 17.48 20.47 3.23
CA ILE A 69 17.27 20.84 1.82
C ILE A 69 18.07 22.11 1.48
N ALA A 70 18.03 23.13 2.35
CA ALA A 70 18.76 24.36 2.12
C ALA A 70 20.30 24.15 2.14
N GLU A 71 20.81 23.30 3.03
CA GLU A 71 22.23 22.92 3.09
C GLU A 71 22.66 22.17 1.82
N GLU A 72 21.85 21.21 1.36
CA GLU A 72 22.13 20.48 0.13
C GLU A 72 22.13 21.40 -1.10
N LEU A 73 21.22 22.36 -1.17
CA LEU A 73 21.15 23.33 -2.27
C LEU A 73 22.34 24.29 -2.25
N ARG A 74 22.83 24.72 -1.10
CA ARG A 74 24.01 25.59 -0.97
C ARG A 74 25.30 24.91 -1.42
N SER A 75 25.39 23.60 -1.24
CA SER A 75 26.56 22.79 -1.60
C SER A 75 26.33 21.96 -2.88
N PHE A 76 25.40 22.42 -3.73
CA PHE A 76 25.01 21.69 -4.93
C PHE A 76 26.11 21.81 -5.99
N ASP A 77 26.55 20.67 -6.51
CA ASP A 77 27.58 20.57 -7.54
C ASP A 77 27.15 19.59 -8.66
N ALA A 78 27.93 19.50 -9.73
CA ALA A 78 27.65 18.62 -10.87
C ALA A 78 27.61 17.13 -10.47
N ARG A 79 28.38 16.73 -9.46
CA ARG A 79 28.37 15.36 -8.94
C ARG A 79 27.04 15.05 -8.23
N LYS A 80 26.59 15.94 -7.33
CA LYS A 80 25.28 15.80 -6.67
C LYS A 80 24.14 15.83 -7.69
N ALA A 81 24.24 16.68 -8.70
CA ALA A 81 23.28 16.73 -9.80
C ALA A 81 23.18 15.40 -10.53
N SER A 82 24.32 14.76 -10.86
CA SER A 82 24.33 13.47 -11.55
C SER A 82 23.75 12.35 -10.65
N VAL A 83 24.07 12.34 -9.35
CA VAL A 83 23.50 11.37 -8.40
C VAL A 83 21.97 11.52 -8.32
N LEU A 84 21.47 12.75 -8.18
CA LEU A 84 20.04 13.02 -8.12
C LEU A 84 19.32 12.67 -9.42
N ALA A 85 19.86 13.09 -10.56
CA ALA A 85 19.26 12.79 -11.87
C ALA A 85 19.15 11.28 -12.12
N LEU A 86 20.23 10.54 -11.89
CA LEU A 86 20.28 9.10 -12.09
C LEU A 86 19.45 8.33 -11.03
N SER A 87 19.28 8.89 -9.84
CA SER A 87 18.37 8.30 -8.84
C SER A 87 16.89 8.57 -9.14
N PHE A 88 16.58 9.64 -9.86
CA PHE A 88 15.21 10.01 -10.24
C PHE A 88 14.73 9.32 -11.52
N LEU A 89 15.61 9.15 -12.52
CA LEU A 89 15.23 8.67 -13.84
C LEU A 89 14.60 7.26 -13.85
N PRO A 90 15.18 6.22 -13.23
CA PRO A 90 14.57 4.89 -13.23
C PRO A 90 13.16 4.83 -12.61
N PRO A 91 12.90 5.37 -11.41
CA PRO A 91 11.55 5.34 -10.84
C PRO A 91 10.57 6.21 -11.63
N ALA A 92 11.00 7.30 -12.27
CA ALA A 92 10.15 8.13 -13.10
C ALA A 92 9.72 7.38 -14.38
N VAL A 93 10.66 6.76 -15.09
CA VAL A 93 10.36 5.95 -16.30
C VAL A 93 9.50 4.75 -15.94
N CYS A 94 9.88 3.97 -14.93
CA CYS A 94 9.11 2.80 -14.50
C CYS A 94 7.73 3.19 -13.97
N GLY A 95 7.62 4.29 -13.22
CA GLY A 95 6.36 4.79 -12.70
C GLY A 95 5.39 5.21 -13.81
N LEU A 96 5.89 5.89 -14.85
CA LEU A 96 5.05 6.30 -15.98
C LEU A 96 4.65 5.10 -16.86
N ALA A 97 5.57 4.17 -17.12
CA ALA A 97 5.36 3.05 -18.04
C ALA A 97 4.67 1.85 -17.40
N LEU A 98 5.00 1.53 -16.14
CA LEU A 98 4.65 0.26 -15.50
C LEU A 98 3.69 0.41 -14.31
N GLU A 99 3.23 1.62 -13.93
CA GLU A 99 2.33 1.84 -12.80
C GLU A 99 1.09 0.93 -12.87
N ARG A 100 0.36 0.97 -13.99
CA ARG A 100 -0.86 0.15 -14.19
C ARG A 100 -0.60 -1.37 -14.17
N PRO A 101 0.41 -1.92 -14.90
CA PRO A 101 0.78 -3.33 -14.81
C PRO A 101 1.16 -3.78 -13.40
N ILE A 102 1.94 -2.97 -12.68
CA ILE A 102 2.38 -3.26 -11.32
C ILE A 102 1.16 -3.31 -10.38
N GLU A 103 0.30 -2.31 -10.43
CA GLU A 103 -0.90 -2.24 -9.58
C GLU A 103 -1.84 -3.43 -9.84
N ARG A 104 -2.07 -3.79 -11.10
CA ARG A 104 -2.96 -4.90 -11.46
C ARG A 104 -2.41 -6.27 -11.05
N ARG A 105 -1.11 -6.50 -11.20
CA ARG A 105 -0.49 -7.82 -10.95
C ARG A 105 0.04 -7.98 -9.54
N LEU A 106 0.52 -6.91 -8.92
CA LEU A 106 1.20 -6.92 -7.63
C LEU A 106 0.43 -6.21 -6.50
N GLY A 107 -0.76 -5.65 -6.76
CA GLY A 107 -1.55 -4.91 -5.78
C GLY A 107 -2.21 -5.77 -4.70
N GLY A 108 -2.11 -7.11 -4.78
CA GLY A 108 -2.77 -8.02 -3.85
C GLY A 108 -2.01 -8.25 -2.52
N PRO A 109 -2.70 -8.76 -1.47
CA PRO A 109 -2.08 -9.01 -0.17
C PRO A 109 -0.92 -10.00 -0.22
N LEU A 110 -0.99 -11.04 -1.07
CA LEU A 110 0.07 -12.04 -1.22
C LEU A 110 1.35 -11.42 -1.79
N SER A 111 1.23 -10.68 -2.90
CA SER A 111 2.39 -10.01 -3.51
C SER A 111 2.99 -8.97 -2.59
N THR A 112 2.17 -8.24 -1.82
CA THR A 112 2.64 -7.30 -0.81
C THR A 112 3.42 -8.02 0.31
N ALA A 113 2.94 -9.17 0.78
CA ALA A 113 3.66 -9.98 1.77
C ALA A 113 5.00 -10.49 1.22
N ILE A 114 5.04 -10.94 -0.04
CA ILE A 114 6.29 -11.33 -0.71
C ILE A 114 7.25 -10.14 -0.81
N GLY A 115 6.77 -8.95 -1.19
CA GLY A 115 7.55 -7.73 -1.24
C GLY A 115 8.13 -7.33 0.13
N LEU A 116 7.34 -7.46 1.20
CA LEU A 116 7.81 -7.24 2.57
C LEU A 116 8.96 -8.19 2.93
N LEU A 117 8.82 -9.50 2.65
CA LEU A 117 9.85 -10.51 2.94
C LEU A 117 11.11 -10.30 2.10
N ALA A 118 10.97 -10.09 0.80
CA ALA A 118 12.09 -9.84 -0.10
C ALA A 118 12.90 -8.60 0.33
N GLY A 119 12.21 -7.50 0.61
CA GLY A 119 12.85 -6.29 1.08
C GLY A 119 13.45 -6.44 2.49
N ALA A 120 12.86 -7.22 3.39
CA ALA A 120 13.44 -7.54 4.70
C ALA A 120 14.74 -8.35 4.56
N ALA A 121 14.72 -9.40 3.75
CA ALA A 121 15.91 -10.21 3.49
C ALA A 121 17.05 -9.39 2.87
N ALA A 122 16.75 -8.60 1.83
CA ALA A 122 17.72 -7.73 1.18
C ALA A 122 18.34 -6.73 2.17
N MET A 123 17.52 -6.14 3.07
CA MET A 123 17.97 -5.21 4.09
C MET A 123 18.96 -5.87 5.07
N VAL A 124 18.66 -7.07 5.59
CA VAL A 124 19.53 -7.79 6.51
C VAL A 124 20.85 -8.15 5.84
N VAL A 125 20.81 -8.64 4.58
CA VAL A 125 22.03 -9.00 3.83
C VAL A 125 22.90 -7.76 3.57
N ALA A 126 22.30 -6.64 3.16
CA ALA A 126 23.04 -5.42 2.88
C ALA A 126 23.65 -4.80 4.15
N ASP A 127 22.96 -4.91 5.29
CA ASP A 127 23.45 -4.34 6.56
C ASP A 127 24.70 -5.03 7.13
N ARG A 128 25.00 -6.26 6.65
CA ARG A 128 26.25 -7.00 7.01
C ARG A 128 27.49 -6.51 6.24
N ARG A 129 27.30 -5.63 5.23
CA ARG A 129 28.43 -5.12 4.43
C ARG A 129 29.29 -4.14 5.26
N PRO A 130 30.63 -4.11 5.01
CA PRO A 130 31.54 -3.15 5.64
C PRO A 130 31.08 -1.69 5.40
N GLN A 131 31.32 -0.84 6.39
CA GLN A 131 30.90 0.57 6.39
C GLN A 131 32.13 1.45 6.15
N LEU A 132 32.48 1.69 4.88
CA LEU A 132 33.73 2.34 4.52
C LEU A 132 33.53 3.68 3.79
N ARG A 133 32.29 4.01 3.37
CA ARG A 133 32.05 5.13 2.47
C ARG A 133 31.16 6.20 3.08
N ASP A 134 31.57 7.45 2.90
CA ASP A 134 30.79 8.64 3.21
C ASP A 134 30.00 9.13 2.00
N ARG A 135 28.89 9.80 2.23
CA ARG A 135 28.04 10.37 1.16
C ARG A 135 28.79 11.33 0.24
N GLY A 136 29.83 12.00 0.76
CA GLY A 136 30.72 12.88 -0.02
C GLY A 136 31.41 12.16 -1.16
N ARG A 137 31.54 10.84 -1.12
CA ARG A 137 32.12 9.99 -2.17
C ARG A 137 31.08 9.33 -3.07
N ALA A 138 29.81 9.76 -3.03
CA ALA A 138 28.78 9.22 -3.89
C ALA A 138 29.06 9.57 -5.36
N THR A 139 28.89 8.61 -6.24
CA THR A 139 29.17 8.70 -7.69
C THR A 139 27.87 8.58 -8.50
N ALA A 140 27.92 8.84 -9.78
CA ALA A 140 26.82 8.61 -10.72
C ALA A 140 26.31 7.16 -10.67
N ALA A 141 27.22 6.16 -10.53
CA ALA A 141 26.85 4.76 -10.39
C ALA A 141 26.06 4.48 -9.08
N ASP A 142 26.35 5.20 -8.00
CA ASP A 142 25.57 5.12 -6.77
C ASP A 142 24.17 5.73 -6.98
N GLY A 143 24.08 6.86 -7.71
CA GLY A 143 22.81 7.45 -8.12
C GLY A 143 21.94 6.46 -8.89
N LEU A 144 22.52 5.78 -9.90
CA LEU A 144 21.80 4.76 -10.66
C LEU A 144 21.36 3.57 -9.79
N ALA A 145 22.21 3.08 -8.90
CA ALA A 145 21.86 2.00 -7.98
C ALA A 145 20.69 2.38 -7.07
N LEU A 146 20.69 3.62 -6.53
CA LEU A 146 19.60 4.18 -5.74
C LEU A 146 18.32 4.34 -6.58
N GLY A 147 18.45 4.76 -7.83
CA GLY A 147 17.34 4.88 -8.77
C GLY A 147 16.68 3.54 -9.09
N LEU A 148 17.47 2.52 -9.36
CA LEU A 148 16.96 1.15 -9.59
C LEU A 148 16.26 0.61 -8.33
N ALA A 149 16.79 0.88 -7.15
CA ALA A 149 16.15 0.53 -5.88
C ALA A 149 14.80 1.25 -5.71
N GLN A 150 14.71 2.53 -6.07
CA GLN A 150 13.45 3.28 -6.06
C GLN A 150 12.45 2.73 -7.09
N ALA A 151 12.90 2.33 -8.27
CA ALA A 151 12.06 1.71 -9.27
C ALA A 151 11.53 0.34 -8.78
N ALA A 152 12.37 -0.50 -8.16
CA ALA A 152 11.94 -1.75 -7.54
C ALA A 152 10.89 -1.53 -6.43
N ALA A 153 10.96 -0.41 -5.72
CA ALA A 153 10.03 -0.05 -4.67
C ALA A 153 8.65 0.41 -5.17
N LEU A 154 8.42 0.49 -6.48
CA LEU A 154 7.07 0.60 -7.05
C LEU A 154 6.25 -0.66 -6.80
N ALA A 155 6.90 -1.82 -6.61
CA ALA A 155 6.23 -3.04 -6.19
C ALA A 155 5.80 -2.92 -4.71
N PRO A 156 4.49 -3.18 -4.42
CA PRO A 156 3.95 -3.09 -3.06
C PRO A 156 4.73 -3.97 -2.08
N GLY A 157 5.00 -3.43 -0.90
CA GLY A 157 5.72 -4.14 0.16
C GLY A 157 7.24 -3.92 0.18
N ILE A 158 7.88 -3.57 -0.95
CA ILE A 158 9.35 -3.40 -0.97
C ILE A 158 9.83 -2.22 -0.12
N SER A 159 9.05 -1.16 0.04
CA SER A 159 9.44 0.08 0.73
C SER A 159 10.49 0.89 0.00
N ARG A 160 10.16 2.11 -0.42
CA ARG A 160 11.12 3.01 -1.06
C ARG A 160 12.30 3.35 -0.15
N ASN A 161 12.02 3.75 1.09
CA ASN A 161 13.06 4.04 2.08
C ASN A 161 13.91 2.80 2.39
N GLY A 162 13.26 1.63 2.57
CA GLY A 162 13.97 0.37 2.78
C GLY A 162 14.87 -0.02 1.61
N ALA A 163 14.39 0.13 0.37
CA ALA A 163 15.15 -0.21 -0.82
C ALA A 163 16.36 0.70 -1.04
N THR A 164 16.18 2.02 -0.86
CA THR A 164 17.29 2.98 -1.01
C THR A 164 18.34 2.84 0.10
N LEU A 165 17.92 2.61 1.36
CA LEU A 165 18.84 2.25 2.44
C LEU A 165 19.62 0.97 2.12
N THR A 166 18.92 -0.07 1.68
CA THR A 166 19.54 -1.34 1.27
C THR A 166 20.56 -1.15 0.17
N ALA A 167 20.21 -0.40 -0.89
CA ALA A 167 21.13 -0.13 -1.99
C ALA A 167 22.34 0.68 -1.55
N ALA A 168 22.17 1.72 -0.74
CA ALA A 168 23.25 2.52 -0.19
C ALA A 168 24.18 1.67 0.71
N ARG A 169 23.63 0.83 1.57
CA ARG A 169 24.41 -0.13 2.40
C ARG A 169 25.17 -1.12 1.53
N TRP A 170 24.53 -1.67 0.50
CA TRP A 170 25.16 -2.57 -0.45
C TRP A 170 26.34 -1.92 -1.18
N ARG A 171 26.25 -0.62 -1.46
CA ARG A 171 27.32 0.20 -2.03
C ARG A 171 28.41 0.57 -1.03
N GLY A 172 28.34 0.10 0.23
CA GLY A 172 29.35 0.27 1.28
C GLY A 172 29.26 1.61 2.04
N PHE A 173 28.18 2.35 1.92
CA PHE A 173 27.98 3.56 2.74
C PHE A 173 27.67 3.20 4.18
N THR A 174 28.15 4.05 5.13
CA THR A 174 27.79 3.91 6.54
C THR A 174 26.28 4.02 6.74
N ARG A 175 25.73 3.53 7.86
CA ARG A 175 24.29 3.60 8.13
C ARG A 175 23.79 5.05 8.10
N GLN A 176 24.51 5.95 8.76
CA GLN A 176 24.20 7.38 8.78
C GLN A 176 24.17 7.98 7.38
N HIS A 177 25.21 7.75 6.57
CA HIS A 177 25.29 8.28 5.21
C HIS A 177 24.31 7.60 4.24
N SER A 178 23.99 6.32 4.44
CA SER A 178 22.94 5.63 3.69
C SER A 178 21.59 6.28 3.93
N ASN A 179 21.28 6.64 5.18
CA ASN A 179 20.02 7.28 5.53
C ASN A 179 19.92 8.70 4.94
N LEU A 180 20.98 9.49 5.03
CA LEU A 180 21.04 10.82 4.42
C LEU A 180 20.86 10.74 2.90
N LEU A 181 21.58 9.82 2.21
CA LEU A 181 21.42 9.59 0.77
C LEU A 181 19.99 9.15 0.42
N SER A 182 19.44 8.18 1.15
CA SER A 182 18.07 7.70 0.95
C SER A 182 17.06 8.85 0.98
N ARG A 183 17.15 9.73 1.97
CA ARG A 183 16.25 10.89 2.09
C ARG A 183 16.46 11.92 1.00
N THR A 184 17.72 12.24 0.68
CA THR A 184 18.04 13.23 -0.35
C THR A 184 17.50 12.80 -1.70
N VAL A 185 17.71 11.54 -2.12
CA VAL A 185 17.23 11.03 -3.41
C VAL A 185 15.72 10.77 -3.43
N ALA A 186 15.09 10.60 -2.28
CA ALA A 186 13.66 10.37 -2.17
C ALA A 186 12.83 11.62 -2.44
N LEU A 187 13.32 12.81 -2.04
CA LEU A 187 12.56 14.06 -2.12
C LEU A 187 12.06 14.37 -3.54
N PRO A 188 12.90 14.36 -4.60
CA PRO A 188 12.43 14.65 -5.96
C PRO A 188 11.35 13.66 -6.42
N VAL A 189 11.49 12.38 -6.08
CA VAL A 189 10.54 11.33 -6.47
C VAL A 189 9.21 11.49 -5.74
N ILE A 190 9.23 11.80 -4.43
CA ILE A 190 8.02 12.05 -3.64
C ILE A 190 7.27 13.26 -4.20
N VAL A 191 7.98 14.36 -4.41
CA VAL A 191 7.39 15.60 -4.91
C VAL A 191 6.83 15.40 -6.31
N GLY A 192 7.60 14.79 -7.21
CA GLY A 192 7.14 14.49 -8.58
C GLY A 192 5.91 13.60 -8.60
N ALA A 193 5.87 12.54 -7.79
CA ALA A 193 4.73 11.65 -7.67
C ALA A 193 3.51 12.37 -7.08
N ALA A 194 3.70 13.20 -6.04
CA ALA A 194 2.63 13.97 -5.42
C ALA A 194 2.01 14.97 -6.40
N ILE A 195 2.84 15.69 -7.17
CA ILE A 195 2.36 16.63 -8.20
C ILE A 195 1.59 15.88 -9.29
N LEU A 196 2.18 14.83 -9.88
CA LEU A 196 1.56 14.07 -10.96
C LEU A 196 0.19 13.52 -10.56
N LYS A 197 0.13 12.91 -9.37
CA LYS A 197 -1.09 12.29 -8.85
C LYS A 197 -2.10 13.35 -8.39
N GLY A 198 -1.65 14.45 -7.79
CA GLY A 198 -2.49 15.58 -7.42
C GLY A 198 -3.18 16.21 -8.63
N VAL A 199 -2.44 16.40 -9.74
CA VAL A 199 -3.01 16.89 -11.01
C VAL A 199 -4.04 15.90 -11.57
N ARG A 200 -3.75 14.60 -11.55
CA ARG A 200 -4.70 13.57 -12.00
C ARG A 200 -5.99 13.59 -11.15
N LEU A 201 -5.86 13.66 -9.82
CA LEU A 201 -7.01 13.74 -8.91
C LEU A 201 -7.86 14.99 -9.16
N ARG A 202 -7.22 16.15 -9.34
CA ARG A 202 -7.91 17.41 -9.66
C ARG A 202 -8.68 17.33 -10.98
N ARG A 203 -8.08 16.74 -12.03
CA ARG A 203 -8.75 16.56 -13.33
C ARG A 203 -9.94 15.62 -13.28
N ARG A 204 -9.87 14.59 -12.44
CA ARG A 204 -10.93 13.59 -12.29
C ARG A 204 -12.11 14.11 -11.45
N GLY A 205 -11.85 15.05 -10.56
CA GLY A 205 -12.79 15.48 -9.52
C GLY A 205 -12.88 14.46 -8.38
N LEU A 206 -13.34 14.94 -7.22
CA LEU A 206 -13.57 14.12 -6.05
C LEU A 206 -15.05 14.21 -5.68
N PRO A 207 -15.76 13.06 -5.56
CA PRO A 207 -17.15 13.05 -5.10
C PRO A 207 -17.29 13.80 -3.78
N GLU A 208 -18.38 14.57 -3.60
CA GLU A 208 -18.58 15.41 -2.42
C GLU A 208 -18.50 14.62 -1.12
N GLU A 209 -19.08 13.44 -1.09
CA GLU A 209 -19.08 12.53 0.06
C GLU A 209 -17.66 12.09 0.49
N GLN A 210 -16.69 12.16 -0.42
CA GLN A 210 -15.30 11.76 -0.17
C GLN A 210 -14.39 12.93 0.18
N ARG A 211 -14.85 14.18 0.02
CA ARG A 211 -14.04 15.38 0.32
C ARG A 211 -13.62 15.43 1.79
N SER A 212 -14.55 15.18 2.70
CA SER A 212 -14.27 15.19 4.14
C SER A 212 -13.30 14.07 4.57
N PRO A 213 -13.48 12.78 4.20
CA PRO A 213 -12.49 11.74 4.48
C PRO A 213 -11.10 12.04 3.89
N PHE A 214 -11.02 12.54 2.65
CA PHE A 214 -9.74 12.87 2.02
C PHE A 214 -9.04 14.01 2.76
N ALA A 215 -9.75 15.09 3.07
CA ALA A 215 -9.19 16.21 3.82
C ALA A 215 -8.72 15.80 5.21
N ALA A 216 -9.54 15.05 5.96
CA ALA A 216 -9.19 14.55 7.29
C ALA A 216 -7.98 13.62 7.25
N GLY A 217 -7.94 12.65 6.32
CA GLY A 217 -6.83 11.74 6.15
C GLY A 217 -5.54 12.47 5.79
N THR A 218 -5.59 13.37 4.80
CA THR A 218 -4.42 14.15 4.36
C THR A 218 -3.88 15.05 5.47
N ALA A 219 -4.76 15.77 6.20
CA ALA A 219 -4.36 16.61 7.32
C ALA A 219 -3.74 15.79 8.45
N THR A 220 -4.33 14.63 8.77
CA THR A 220 -3.78 13.73 9.79
C THR A 220 -2.45 13.13 9.35
N SER A 221 -2.30 12.77 8.07
CA SER A 221 -1.03 12.30 7.51
C SER A 221 0.05 13.38 7.63
N PHE A 222 -0.27 14.62 7.28
CA PHE A 222 0.63 15.76 7.47
C PHE A 222 1.05 15.92 8.93
N ALA A 223 0.11 16.00 9.86
CA ALA A 223 0.38 16.18 11.28
C ALA A 223 1.18 15.00 11.87
N SER A 224 0.77 13.77 11.54
CA SER A 224 1.46 12.55 11.98
C SER A 224 2.90 12.48 11.46
N THR A 225 3.14 12.85 10.20
CA THR A 225 4.48 12.87 9.62
C THR A 225 5.36 13.93 10.29
N LEU A 226 4.83 15.11 10.59
CA LEU A 226 5.55 16.13 11.34
C LEU A 226 5.90 15.64 12.77
N ALA A 227 4.93 15.09 13.49
CA ALA A 227 5.14 14.56 14.83
C ALA A 227 6.12 13.38 14.86
N SER A 228 6.17 12.58 13.78
CA SER A 228 7.05 11.42 13.68
C SER A 228 8.47 11.74 13.23
N GLN A 229 8.83 13.00 13.01
CA GLN A 229 10.18 13.35 12.50
C GLN A 229 11.32 12.95 13.43
N GLU A 230 11.09 12.88 14.74
CA GLU A 230 12.06 12.35 15.69
C GLU A 230 12.41 10.87 15.41
N LEU A 231 11.52 10.10 14.78
CA LEU A 231 11.82 8.72 14.36
C LEU A 231 12.93 8.64 13.30
N ILE A 232 13.16 9.72 12.56
CA ILE A 232 14.30 9.81 11.63
C ILE A 232 15.61 9.64 12.41
N ARG A 233 15.71 10.26 13.57
CA ARG A 233 16.90 10.17 14.43
C ARG A 233 17.17 8.74 14.92
N LEU A 234 16.10 7.93 15.12
CA LEU A 234 16.26 6.52 15.48
C LEU A 234 16.92 5.71 14.36
N VAL A 235 16.54 5.99 13.11
CA VAL A 235 17.13 5.33 11.94
C VAL A 235 18.53 5.87 11.63
N GLU A 236 18.80 7.14 11.97
CA GLU A 236 20.11 7.80 11.82
C GLU A 236 21.14 7.37 12.85
N ARG A 237 20.71 7.00 14.06
CA ARG A 237 21.62 6.37 15.03
C ARG A 237 22.20 5.13 14.37
N ASP A 238 23.48 4.87 14.59
CA ASP A 238 24.18 3.72 13.98
C ASP A 238 23.64 2.37 14.49
N SER A 239 22.33 2.17 14.34
CA SER A 239 21.61 0.99 14.76
C SER A 239 21.39 0.04 13.58
N ALA A 240 21.43 -1.25 13.89
CA ALA A 240 21.23 -2.30 12.90
C ALA A 240 19.83 -2.21 12.26
N LEU A 241 19.72 -2.61 11.00
CA LEU A 241 18.45 -2.56 10.26
C LEU A 241 17.56 -3.79 10.51
N TRP A 242 18.06 -4.82 11.22
CA TRP A 242 17.33 -6.06 11.48
C TRP A 242 15.99 -5.87 12.23
N PRO A 243 15.78 -4.90 13.15
CA PRO A 243 14.48 -4.74 13.81
C PRO A 243 13.38 -4.37 12.82
N TYR A 244 13.69 -3.53 11.83
CA TYR A 244 12.74 -3.18 10.76
C TYR A 244 12.46 -4.38 9.84
N ALA A 245 13.48 -5.19 9.57
CA ALA A 245 13.31 -6.42 8.81
C ALA A 245 12.44 -7.44 9.56
N ALA A 246 12.64 -7.61 10.87
CA ALA A 246 11.83 -8.47 11.71
C ALA A 246 10.36 -8.01 11.76
N TYR A 247 10.12 -6.70 11.92
CA TYR A 247 8.79 -6.12 11.85
C TYR A 247 8.09 -6.43 10.52
N ARG A 248 8.80 -6.23 9.39
CA ARG A 248 8.27 -6.53 8.04
C ARG A 248 7.94 -8.01 7.87
N ALA A 249 8.81 -8.89 8.37
CA ALA A 249 8.59 -10.33 8.35
C ALA A 249 7.36 -10.73 9.21
N GLY A 250 7.20 -10.12 10.38
CA GLY A 250 6.02 -10.31 11.24
C GLY A 250 4.72 -9.88 10.56
N LEU A 251 4.72 -8.70 9.92
CA LEU A 251 3.56 -8.22 9.16
C LEU A 251 3.23 -9.15 8.00
N ALA A 252 4.23 -9.59 7.25
CA ALA A 252 4.04 -10.57 6.17
C ALA A 252 3.49 -11.90 6.70
N GLY A 253 3.99 -12.38 7.83
CA GLY A 253 3.49 -13.59 8.50
C GLY A 253 2.01 -13.48 8.88
N MET A 254 1.58 -12.34 9.42
CA MET A 254 0.15 -12.08 9.72
C MET A 254 -0.72 -12.15 8.46
N VAL A 255 -0.25 -11.53 7.36
CA VAL A 255 -0.96 -11.55 6.06
C VAL A 255 -1.07 -12.97 5.52
N LEU A 256 0.02 -13.71 5.48
CA LEU A 256 0.04 -15.10 5.00
C LEU A 256 -0.83 -16.02 5.85
N GLY A 257 -0.81 -15.84 7.18
CA GLY A 257 -1.66 -16.59 8.10
C GLY A 257 -3.16 -16.32 7.87
N ARG A 258 -3.54 -15.05 7.58
CA ARG A 258 -4.94 -14.72 7.23
C ARG A 258 -5.36 -15.33 5.89
N ILE A 259 -4.50 -15.26 4.87
CA ILE A 259 -4.75 -15.88 3.55
C ILE A 259 -4.96 -17.39 3.71
N TRP A 260 -4.10 -18.07 4.46
CA TRP A 260 -4.17 -19.49 4.69
C TRP A 260 -5.46 -19.90 5.44
N ARG A 261 -5.84 -19.15 6.52
CA ARG A 261 -7.09 -19.38 7.24
C ARG A 261 -8.32 -19.19 6.34
N ARG A 262 -8.33 -18.16 5.48
CA ARG A 262 -9.43 -17.93 4.52
C ARG A 262 -9.56 -19.08 3.52
N ARG A 263 -8.44 -19.56 2.97
CA ARG A 263 -8.43 -20.69 2.04
C ARG A 263 -8.93 -21.98 2.70
N ARG A 264 -8.56 -22.26 3.95
CA ARG A 264 -9.06 -23.43 4.69
C ARG A 264 -10.58 -23.38 4.90
N ARG A 265 -11.12 -22.24 5.30
CA ARG A 265 -12.57 -22.06 5.47
C ARG A 265 -13.36 -22.29 4.17
N LEU A 266 -12.86 -21.83 3.05
CA LEU A 266 -13.51 -22.04 1.76
C LEU A 266 -13.48 -23.52 1.34
N ARG A 267 -12.42 -24.26 1.64
CA ARG A 267 -12.35 -25.71 1.38
C ARG A 267 -13.33 -26.50 2.24
N SER A 268 -13.42 -26.21 3.53
CA SER A 268 -14.36 -26.88 4.43
C SER A 268 -15.83 -26.61 4.08
N SER A 269 -16.16 -25.45 3.53
CA SER A 269 -17.52 -25.15 3.04
C SER A 269 -17.90 -25.92 1.78
N HIS A 270 -16.91 -26.28 0.95
CA HIS A 270 -17.14 -27.09 -0.26
C HIS A 270 -17.20 -28.60 0.03
N GLU A 271 -16.64 -29.04 1.18
CA GLU A 271 -16.64 -30.45 1.61
C GLU A 271 -17.85 -30.82 2.46
N GLN A 272 -18.77 -29.90 2.77
CA GLN A 272 -20.04 -30.28 3.38
C GLN A 272 -20.92 -30.91 2.29
N PRO A 273 -21.15 -32.24 2.33
CA PRO A 273 -22.05 -32.89 1.39
C PRO A 273 -23.44 -32.28 1.61
N MET A 274 -24.08 -31.92 0.49
CA MET A 274 -25.48 -31.57 0.47
C MET A 274 -26.25 -32.69 1.21
N ARG A 275 -26.68 -32.39 2.43
CA ARG A 275 -27.61 -33.29 3.11
C ARG A 275 -28.84 -33.37 2.20
N VAL A 276 -28.87 -34.42 1.39
CA VAL A 276 -30.07 -34.80 0.71
C VAL A 276 -31.12 -34.98 1.80
N ALA A 277 -32.12 -34.09 1.78
CA ALA A 277 -33.29 -34.26 2.64
C ALA A 277 -33.89 -35.63 2.27
N SER A 278 -33.79 -36.57 3.20
CA SER A 278 -34.44 -37.87 3.07
C SER A 278 -35.94 -37.60 2.84
N PRO A 279 -36.55 -38.14 1.78
CA PRO A 279 -37.99 -38.00 1.65
C PRO A 279 -38.66 -38.64 2.85
N ALA A 280 -39.45 -37.83 3.56
CA ALA A 280 -40.29 -38.33 4.64
C ALA A 280 -41.11 -39.50 4.10
N SER A 281 -40.87 -40.69 4.65
CA SER A 281 -41.69 -41.89 4.51
C SER A 281 -43.09 -41.53 4.97
N GLY A 282 -43.96 -41.22 3.98
CA GLY A 282 -45.37 -41.06 4.22
C GLY A 282 -45.97 -42.42 4.56
N ASP A 283 -46.36 -42.53 5.81
CA ASP A 283 -47.14 -43.67 6.32
C ASP A 283 -48.54 -43.60 5.74
N GLY A 284 -48.87 -44.59 4.93
CA GLY A 284 -50.18 -44.73 4.31
C GLY A 284 -51.23 -45.17 5.33
N SER A 285 -52.22 -44.33 5.58
CA SER A 285 -53.47 -44.73 6.19
C SER A 285 -54.60 -44.51 5.21
N LEU A 286 -55.09 -45.61 4.63
CA LEU A 286 -56.30 -45.70 3.88
C LEU A 286 -57.51 -45.42 4.75
N ALA A 287 -58.29 -44.39 4.44
CA ALA A 287 -59.68 -44.29 4.85
C ALA A 287 -60.53 -43.88 3.68
N ALA A 288 -61.38 -44.79 3.28
CA ALA A 288 -62.39 -44.65 2.24
C ALA A 288 -63.52 -43.70 2.67
N GLY A 289 -64.02 -42.88 1.75
CA GLY A 289 -65.16 -42.02 1.99
C GLY A 289 -65.66 -41.34 0.69
N ASN A 290 -66.57 -41.98 0.06
CA ASN A 290 -67.63 -41.62 -0.89
C ASN A 290 -67.98 -40.14 -1.03
N GLY A 291 -68.31 -39.71 -2.25
CA GLY A 291 -69.20 -38.54 -2.47
C GLY A 291 -68.98 -37.79 -3.77
N SER A 292 -69.80 -37.99 -4.69
CA SER A 292 -70.02 -37.55 -6.06
C SER A 292 -70.08 -36.02 -6.33
N PRO A 293 -70.34 -35.60 -7.57
CA PRO A 293 -69.65 -34.54 -8.25
C PRO A 293 -70.50 -33.28 -8.46
N GLY A 294 -69.86 -32.15 -8.76
CA GLY A 294 -70.59 -30.90 -9.05
C GLY A 294 -69.79 -29.84 -9.80
N ARG A 295 -70.05 -29.77 -11.10
CA ARG A 295 -70.16 -28.62 -12.02
C ARG A 295 -69.00 -27.61 -12.09
N VAL A 296 -68.32 -27.62 -13.19
CA VAL A 296 -68.35 -26.68 -14.37
C VAL A 296 -68.75 -25.24 -14.07
N SER A 297 -67.81 -24.32 -14.31
CA SER A 297 -68.00 -23.09 -15.07
C SER A 297 -66.68 -22.33 -15.25
N SER A 298 -66.18 -22.31 -16.45
CA SER A 298 -65.45 -21.19 -17.05
C SER A 298 -66.49 -20.24 -17.63
N PRO A 299 -66.29 -18.96 -17.89
CA PRO A 299 -65.36 -18.49 -18.89
C PRO A 299 -64.80 -17.05 -18.73
N ALA A 300 -63.82 -16.78 -19.58
CA ALA A 300 -63.59 -15.54 -20.34
C ALA A 300 -63.44 -14.20 -19.56
N GLY A 301 -62.50 -13.36 -19.79
CA GLY A 301 -62.00 -12.82 -21.02
C GLY A 301 -61.65 -11.36 -20.83
N SER A 302 -60.84 -10.86 -21.70
CA SER A 302 -60.60 -9.47 -22.15
C SER A 302 -59.44 -8.73 -21.48
N ARG A 303 -58.33 -8.58 -22.22
CA ARG A 303 -58.02 -7.55 -23.24
C ARG A 303 -58.20 -6.09 -22.74
N ARG A 304 -57.10 -5.41 -22.72
CA ARG A 304 -56.70 -4.16 -23.41
C ARG A 304 -55.75 -3.35 -22.50
N LYS A 305 -54.56 -3.03 -23.00
CA LYS A 305 -54.10 -1.97 -23.90
C LYS A 305 -53.72 -0.69 -23.15
N SER A 306 -52.45 -0.35 -23.37
CA SER A 306 -51.88 0.96 -23.69
C SER A 306 -51.92 2.09 -22.65
N GLY A 307 -50.71 2.67 -22.46
CA GLY A 307 -50.37 3.96 -21.92
C GLY A 307 -48.88 4.01 -21.77
#